data_f166f2e2a3e5ef3975d51552774c8722
#
_entry.id   f166f2e2a3e5ef3975d51552774c8722
#
_cell.length_a   1.000
_cell.length_b   1.000
_cell.length_c   1.000
_cell.angle_alpha   90.00
_cell.angle_beta   90.00
_cell.angle_gamma   90.00
#
_symmetry.space_group_name_H-M   'P 1'
#
loop_
_entity.id
_entity.type
_entity.pdbx_description
1 polymer ?
#
loop_
_entity_poly.entity_id
_entity_poly.type
_entity_poly.pdbx_seq_one_letter_code
_entity_poly.pdbx_strand_id
1 'polypeptide(L)'
;MINKLIKICASALCISALLTVGALAAEPDSPVPKTGTAALSLELDRSGYADGSIYDNAPPEHSLIKVGLAYNSSAVELAELTNVRGGGFELGCYSPEREFIALGSTASDSLAIVRAESYGASWHILIDSSYDTLSEAQNAAASFGGALALIGGEYRVLYGSFYSETAAEDTMRLYGLRGTAYRGGYGSYGVINLNNGRLLLLAESGDSTLAVRARGDDPRTLFQGKYYRGGFGCTPLGDYLSNVINFVEVEDYVKGVIPYEMSSYWPYEALRAQAICARTYAIFNRDAYDEEYGFDLTADTESQVYRGTQDADATTDAAVDSTAGQYVRYKGEICDIYYFASDGGATEDGANVFELELPYLRGVSDPFEQAVDYSMRNWYAYRSGDELSWRLTRRGHEIGTVTELRPEYSINGNVIAMNYIDTAGNELRLEGRDSYALIGLNNCRFSITQSDGAFEFYGSGWGHNCGMSQWGANAMASVYGFDCEDIIRFYFTGAYIA
;
A
#
# COMPACT_ATOMS: atom_id res chain seq x y z
N MET A 1 3.43 -16.44 11.83
CA MET A 1 2.50 -15.41 12.29
C MET A 1 3.18 -14.27 13.04
N ILE A 2 3.79 -14.50 14.21
CA ILE A 2 4.49 -13.45 14.99
C ILE A 2 5.60 -12.73 14.16
N ASN A 3 6.37 -13.45 13.34
CA ASN A 3 7.43 -12.85 12.49
C ASN A 3 6.89 -11.97 11.34
N LYS A 4 5.66 -12.21 10.83
CA LYS A 4 5.05 -11.34 9.81
C LYS A 4 4.56 -10.01 10.43
N LEU A 5 3.97 -10.06 11.61
CA LEU A 5 3.53 -8.87 12.36
C LEU A 5 4.70 -7.97 12.80
N ILE A 6 5.83 -8.56 13.20
CA ILE A 6 7.05 -7.81 13.52
C ILE A 6 7.62 -7.13 12.26
N LYS A 7 7.54 -7.77 11.09
CA LYS A 7 7.94 -7.19 9.79
C LYS A 7 7.11 -5.96 9.40
N ILE A 8 5.81 -6.00 9.63
CA ILE A 8 4.87 -4.92 9.31
C ILE A 8 5.12 -3.70 10.21
N CYS A 9 5.32 -3.91 11.53
CA CYS A 9 5.65 -2.82 12.45
C CYS A 9 7.02 -2.16 12.15
N ALA A 10 7.99 -2.89 11.59
CA ALA A 10 9.29 -2.33 11.24
C ALA A 10 9.22 -1.37 10.02
N SER A 11 8.32 -1.59 9.07
CA SER A 11 8.10 -0.67 7.94
C SER A 11 7.32 0.59 8.33
N ALA A 12 6.39 0.51 9.29
CA ALA A 12 5.50 1.60 9.70
C ALA A 12 6.17 2.82 10.35
N LEU A 13 7.34 2.65 10.94
CA LEU A 13 7.98 3.72 11.74
C LEU A 13 8.84 4.73 10.94
N CYS A 14 9.02 4.55 9.63
CA CYS A 14 9.88 5.47 8.82
C CYS A 14 9.19 6.74 8.31
N ILE A 15 7.90 6.90 8.45
CA ILE A 15 7.21 7.73 7.49
C ILE A 15 6.44 8.90 8.09
N SER A 16 6.41 9.03 9.40
CA SER A 16 5.95 10.29 10.03
C SER A 16 6.84 11.51 9.71
N ALA A 17 8.00 11.32 9.08
CA ALA A 17 8.88 12.41 8.64
C ALA A 17 8.74 12.78 7.15
N LEU A 18 8.07 11.95 6.33
CA LEU A 18 7.88 12.19 4.89
C LEU A 18 6.61 12.98 4.55
N LEU A 19 5.73 13.23 5.51
CA LEU A 19 4.46 13.96 5.28
C LEU A 19 4.62 15.47 4.98
N THR A 20 5.84 16.01 4.97
CA THR A 20 6.08 17.41 4.58
C THR A 20 6.89 17.58 3.30
N VAL A 21 7.31 16.52 2.63
CA VAL A 21 8.13 16.60 1.41
C VAL A 21 7.39 16.16 0.14
N GLY A 22 6.16 15.66 0.27
CA GLY A 22 5.33 15.25 -0.87
C GLY A 22 4.85 16.39 -1.78
N ALA A 23 5.36 17.61 -1.65
CA ALA A 23 4.98 18.75 -2.48
C ALA A 23 6.16 19.66 -2.85
N LEU A 24 7.41 19.23 -2.71
CA LEU A 24 8.50 19.86 -3.42
C LEU A 24 8.73 19.09 -4.71
N ALA A 25 7.80 19.29 -5.65
CA ALA A 25 8.11 19.12 -7.05
C ALA A 25 9.44 19.85 -7.28
N ALA A 26 10.44 19.10 -7.76
CA ALA A 26 11.68 19.71 -8.23
C ALA A 26 11.33 20.92 -9.10
N GLU A 27 11.90 22.06 -8.80
CA GLU A 27 11.76 23.23 -9.66
C GLU A 27 12.08 22.81 -11.11
N PRO A 28 11.21 23.15 -12.06
CA PRO A 28 11.54 22.96 -13.47
C PRO A 28 12.60 24.03 -13.80
N ASP A 29 13.76 23.63 -14.23
CA ASP A 29 14.88 24.41 -14.74
C ASP A 29 16.15 24.36 -13.87
N SER A 30 16.77 23.17 -13.86
CA SER A 30 18.24 23.13 -13.87
C SER A 30 18.64 22.34 -15.11
N PRO A 31 19.23 22.99 -16.13
CA PRO A 31 19.79 22.27 -17.25
C PRO A 31 20.89 21.36 -16.73
N VAL A 32 20.77 20.07 -16.99
CA VAL A 32 21.86 19.10 -16.79
C VAL A 32 23.13 19.70 -17.41
N PRO A 33 24.21 19.97 -16.66
CA PRO A 33 25.44 20.46 -17.23
C PRO A 33 25.97 19.39 -18.19
N LYS A 34 25.97 19.69 -19.47
CA LYS A 34 26.79 18.97 -20.46
C LYS A 34 28.26 19.32 -20.19
N THR A 35 28.82 18.79 -19.13
CA THR A 35 30.28 18.75 -18.98
C THR A 35 30.76 17.50 -19.67
N GLY A 36 31.41 17.71 -20.83
CA GLY A 36 32.25 16.69 -21.40
C GLY A 36 33.39 16.38 -20.43
N THR A 37 33.24 15.28 -19.71
CA THR A 37 34.28 14.69 -18.90
C THR A 37 34.39 13.23 -19.30
N ALA A 38 35.62 12.74 -19.30
CA ALA A 38 35.97 11.36 -19.53
C ALA A 38 34.95 10.46 -18.84
N ALA A 39 34.26 9.62 -19.59
CA ALA A 39 33.41 8.59 -19.05
C ALA A 39 34.20 7.79 -18.02
N LEU A 40 33.83 7.93 -16.77
CA LEU A 40 34.21 6.98 -15.75
C LEU A 40 33.58 5.65 -16.21
N SER A 41 34.37 4.78 -16.81
CA SER A 41 33.94 3.43 -17.19
C SER A 41 33.88 2.60 -15.92
N LEU A 42 32.88 2.83 -15.08
CA LEU A 42 32.49 1.87 -14.06
C LEU A 42 31.77 0.74 -14.81
N GLU A 43 32.46 -0.37 -14.97
CA GLU A 43 31.88 -1.58 -15.53
C GLU A 43 31.11 -2.31 -14.44
N LEU A 44 29.88 -2.73 -14.74
CA LEU A 44 29.09 -3.56 -13.87
C LEU A 44 29.60 -5.01 -13.98
N ASP A 45 29.94 -5.62 -12.84
CA ASP A 45 30.31 -7.03 -12.79
C ASP A 45 29.04 -7.90 -12.91
N ARG A 46 28.84 -8.49 -14.10
CA ARG A 46 27.73 -9.39 -14.40
C ARG A 46 28.05 -10.86 -14.16
N SER A 47 29.24 -11.20 -13.67
CA SER A 47 29.68 -12.59 -13.50
C SER A 47 28.85 -13.40 -12.51
N GLY A 48 28.21 -12.71 -11.55
CA GLY A 48 27.33 -13.29 -10.53
C GLY A 48 25.86 -13.36 -10.90
N TYR A 49 25.46 -12.98 -12.12
CA TYR A 49 24.06 -12.97 -12.52
C TYR A 49 23.50 -14.38 -12.61
N ALA A 50 22.37 -14.62 -11.90
CA ALA A 50 21.70 -15.92 -11.90
C ALA A 50 20.99 -16.17 -13.24
N ASP A 51 21.04 -17.40 -13.74
CA ASP A 51 20.23 -17.86 -14.86
C ASP A 51 18.85 -18.28 -14.32
N GLY A 52 17.87 -17.40 -14.47
CA GLY A 52 16.48 -17.62 -14.02
C GLY A 52 15.74 -18.71 -14.80
N SER A 53 16.24 -19.08 -16.00
CA SER A 53 15.58 -20.04 -16.89
C SER A 53 15.60 -21.48 -16.37
N ILE A 54 16.46 -21.77 -15.39
CA ILE A 54 16.57 -23.10 -14.77
C ILE A 54 15.50 -23.38 -13.69
N TYR A 55 14.73 -22.36 -13.32
CA TYR A 55 13.69 -22.47 -12.27
C TYR A 55 12.28 -22.48 -12.87
N ASP A 56 11.34 -23.06 -12.12
CA ASP A 56 9.91 -22.87 -12.40
C ASP A 56 9.49 -21.47 -11.93
N ASN A 57 9.19 -20.61 -12.89
CA ASN A 57 8.80 -19.22 -12.66
C ASN A 57 7.28 -19.06 -12.83
N ALA A 58 6.49 -19.92 -12.19
CA ALA A 58 5.04 -19.83 -12.26
C ALA A 58 4.54 -18.41 -11.89
N PRO A 59 3.58 -17.86 -12.64
CA PRO A 59 2.97 -16.58 -12.29
C PRO A 59 2.27 -16.69 -10.92
N PRO A 60 2.07 -15.56 -10.21
CA PRO A 60 1.23 -15.54 -9.01
C PRO A 60 -0.17 -16.07 -9.30
N GLU A 61 -0.76 -16.80 -8.36
CA GLU A 61 -2.10 -17.38 -8.50
C GLU A 61 -3.18 -16.33 -8.82
N HIS A 62 -3.04 -15.14 -8.24
CA HIS A 62 -3.96 -14.01 -8.47
C HIS A 62 -3.19 -12.71 -8.64
N SER A 63 -3.68 -11.85 -9.51
CA SER A 63 -3.15 -10.49 -9.75
C SER A 63 -3.93 -9.40 -9.02
N LEU A 64 -5.10 -9.72 -8.45
CA LEU A 64 -5.93 -8.75 -7.73
C LEU A 64 -5.38 -8.48 -6.33
N ILE A 65 -5.22 -7.19 -6.01
CA ILE A 65 -4.78 -6.67 -4.71
C ILE A 65 -5.96 -5.99 -3.99
N LYS A 66 -6.09 -6.23 -2.69
CA LYS A 66 -7.02 -5.55 -1.78
C LYS A 66 -6.29 -4.43 -1.05
N VAL A 67 -6.61 -3.17 -1.33
CA VAL A 67 -5.97 -2.01 -0.71
C VAL A 67 -6.91 -1.32 0.27
N GLY A 68 -6.51 -1.23 1.52
CA GLY A 68 -7.23 -0.46 2.55
C GLY A 68 -7.09 1.04 2.31
N LEU A 69 -8.19 1.70 1.85
CA LEU A 69 -8.20 3.13 1.58
C LEU A 69 -8.62 3.98 2.79
N ALA A 70 -9.51 3.45 3.61
CA ALA A 70 -9.95 4.05 4.87
C ALA A 70 -10.09 2.93 5.90
N TYR A 71 -9.36 3.03 7.00
CA TYR A 71 -9.30 2.01 8.05
C TYR A 71 -8.88 2.64 9.38
N ASN A 72 -9.01 1.95 10.49
CA ASN A 72 -8.70 2.47 11.83
C ASN A 72 -9.37 3.84 12.08
N SER A 73 -8.60 4.86 12.38
CA SER A 73 -9.09 6.21 12.66
C SER A 73 -9.70 6.93 11.45
N SER A 74 -9.47 6.44 10.24
CA SER A 74 -10.06 6.96 8.99
C SER A 74 -11.25 6.15 8.49
N ALA A 75 -11.64 5.07 9.16
CA ALA A 75 -12.80 4.26 8.81
C ALA A 75 -14.09 5.11 8.78
N VAL A 76 -15.05 4.70 7.95
CA VAL A 76 -16.24 5.49 7.66
C VAL A 76 -17.53 4.74 8.02
N GLU A 77 -18.61 5.51 8.31
CA GLU A 77 -19.97 4.95 8.45
C GLU A 77 -20.58 4.62 7.09
N LEU A 78 -20.18 5.35 6.06
CA LEU A 78 -20.76 5.32 4.72
C LEU A 78 -19.65 5.50 3.67
N ALA A 79 -19.50 4.56 2.76
CA ALA A 79 -18.57 4.69 1.64
C ALA A 79 -19.28 5.29 0.42
N GLU A 80 -19.19 6.60 0.24
CA GLU A 80 -19.74 7.31 -0.93
C GLU A 80 -18.85 7.12 -2.15
N LEU A 81 -19.42 6.67 -3.25
CA LEU A 81 -18.74 6.32 -4.48
C LEU A 81 -19.40 6.98 -5.68
N THR A 82 -18.61 7.63 -6.53
CA THR A 82 -19.12 8.23 -7.77
C THR A 82 -18.33 7.74 -8.98
N ASN A 83 -19.01 7.17 -9.97
CA ASN A 83 -18.41 6.86 -11.27
C ASN A 83 -18.34 8.15 -12.10
N VAL A 84 -17.13 8.73 -12.20
CA VAL A 84 -16.94 10.04 -12.85
C VAL A 84 -16.84 9.98 -14.38
N ARG A 85 -16.82 8.78 -14.94
CA ARG A 85 -16.83 8.56 -16.41
C ARG A 85 -18.23 8.26 -16.94
N GLY A 86 -19.20 8.01 -16.06
CA GLY A 86 -20.55 7.57 -16.40
C GLY A 86 -20.60 6.06 -16.70
N GLY A 87 -21.82 5.56 -16.88
CA GLY A 87 -22.09 4.15 -17.16
C GLY A 87 -22.58 3.36 -15.95
N GLY A 88 -22.67 3.97 -14.78
CA GLY A 88 -23.16 3.35 -13.56
C GLY A 88 -22.20 2.32 -12.97
N PHE A 89 -22.75 1.35 -12.24
CA PHE A 89 -21.98 0.33 -11.53
C PHE A 89 -22.51 -1.07 -11.79
N GLU A 90 -21.62 -2.05 -11.77
CA GLU A 90 -21.94 -3.44 -11.45
C GLU A 90 -22.04 -3.59 -9.94
N LEU A 91 -22.98 -4.39 -9.48
CA LEU A 91 -23.25 -4.70 -8.08
C LEU A 91 -22.97 -6.19 -7.88
N GLY A 92 -22.24 -6.57 -6.85
CA GLY A 92 -21.89 -7.97 -6.65
C GLY A 92 -21.11 -8.23 -5.37
N CYS A 93 -20.33 -9.29 -5.39
CA CYS A 93 -19.43 -9.66 -4.30
C CYS A 93 -18.07 -10.10 -4.87
N TYR A 94 -17.00 -9.89 -4.14
CA TYR A 94 -15.74 -10.60 -4.36
C TYR A 94 -15.73 -11.88 -3.53
N SER A 95 -15.43 -13.01 -4.18
CA SER A 95 -15.23 -14.29 -3.50
C SER A 95 -13.90 -14.33 -2.73
N PRO A 96 -13.66 -15.34 -1.87
CA PRO A 96 -12.36 -15.57 -1.24
C PRO A 96 -11.23 -15.74 -2.27
N GLU A 97 -11.54 -16.31 -3.43
CA GLU A 97 -10.62 -16.50 -4.57
C GLU A 97 -10.42 -15.19 -5.36
N ARG A 98 -10.95 -14.07 -4.87
CA ARG A 98 -10.83 -12.73 -5.46
C ARG A 98 -11.53 -12.54 -6.81
N GLU A 99 -12.50 -13.39 -7.13
CA GLU A 99 -13.33 -13.26 -8.32
C GLU A 99 -14.55 -12.37 -8.06
N PHE A 100 -14.86 -11.46 -8.97
CA PHE A 100 -16.05 -10.62 -8.87
C PHE A 100 -17.27 -11.37 -9.42
N ILE A 101 -18.21 -11.69 -8.54
CA ILE A 101 -19.47 -12.32 -8.87
C ILE A 101 -20.55 -11.24 -9.04
N ALA A 102 -20.93 -10.95 -10.29
CA ALA A 102 -21.93 -9.94 -10.59
C ALA A 102 -23.33 -10.40 -10.22
N LEU A 103 -24.04 -9.63 -9.40
CA LEU A 103 -25.42 -9.87 -8.96
C LEU A 103 -26.42 -8.91 -9.61
N GLY A 104 -25.95 -7.85 -10.23
CA GLY A 104 -26.80 -6.86 -10.91
C GLY A 104 -26.01 -5.65 -11.41
N SER A 105 -26.73 -4.67 -11.89
CA SER A 105 -26.15 -3.39 -12.30
C SER A 105 -27.14 -2.24 -12.12
N THR A 106 -26.60 -1.02 -12.09
CA THR A 106 -27.37 0.21 -12.06
C THR A 106 -26.78 1.24 -13.00
N ALA A 107 -27.62 2.09 -13.57
CA ALA A 107 -27.21 3.24 -14.35
C ALA A 107 -26.88 4.46 -13.46
N SER A 108 -27.10 4.38 -12.13
CA SER A 108 -26.72 5.46 -11.22
C SER A 108 -25.21 5.58 -11.12
N ASP A 109 -24.70 6.78 -11.28
CA ASP A 109 -23.27 7.08 -11.13
C ASP A 109 -22.91 7.44 -9.68
N SER A 110 -23.86 7.46 -8.75
CA SER A 110 -23.62 7.82 -7.34
C SER A 110 -24.26 6.79 -6.41
N LEU A 111 -23.44 6.10 -5.65
CA LEU A 111 -23.80 5.03 -4.73
C LEU A 111 -23.15 5.22 -3.36
N ALA A 112 -23.66 4.50 -2.37
CA ALA A 112 -22.94 4.25 -1.14
C ALA A 112 -23.01 2.77 -0.75
N ILE A 113 -21.92 2.27 -0.16
CA ILE A 113 -21.90 1.00 0.57
C ILE A 113 -22.08 1.35 2.05
N VAL A 114 -23.05 0.72 2.69
CA VAL A 114 -23.43 1.00 4.08
C VAL A 114 -23.61 -0.31 4.84
N ARG A 115 -23.40 -0.29 6.13
CA ARG A 115 -23.83 -1.40 6.99
C ARG A 115 -25.35 -1.46 7.05
N ALA A 116 -25.89 -2.64 6.78
CA ALA A 116 -27.36 -2.82 6.67
C ALA A 116 -28.10 -2.42 7.96
N GLU A 117 -27.49 -2.63 9.12
CA GLU A 117 -28.09 -2.34 10.44
C GLU A 117 -28.02 -0.86 10.87
N SER A 118 -27.12 -0.05 10.29
CA SER A 118 -26.87 1.34 10.70
C SER A 118 -27.44 2.39 9.75
N TYR A 119 -27.92 1.98 8.59
CA TYR A 119 -28.55 2.88 7.62
C TYR A 119 -29.96 3.28 8.07
N GLY A 120 -30.31 4.57 8.04
CA GLY A 120 -31.50 5.16 8.63
C GLY A 120 -32.82 4.40 8.42
N ALA A 121 -33.24 4.12 7.18
CA ALA A 121 -34.43 3.30 6.86
C ALA A 121 -34.01 1.84 6.59
N SER A 122 -33.41 1.20 7.57
CA SER A 122 -32.73 -0.11 7.47
C SER A 122 -33.64 -1.33 7.60
N TRP A 123 -34.92 -1.13 7.93
CA TRP A 123 -35.89 -2.22 7.95
C TRP A 123 -36.49 -2.45 6.57
N HIS A 124 -36.64 -3.70 6.18
CA HIS A 124 -37.19 -4.14 4.90
C HIS A 124 -38.20 -5.26 5.13
N ILE A 125 -39.03 -5.56 4.15
CA ILE A 125 -39.84 -6.78 4.14
C ILE A 125 -39.07 -7.82 3.33
N LEU A 126 -38.57 -8.85 3.99
CA LEU A 126 -38.02 -10.03 3.34
C LEU A 126 -39.18 -10.89 2.84
N ILE A 127 -39.33 -10.98 1.54
CA ILE A 127 -40.39 -11.79 0.91
C ILE A 127 -40.13 -13.29 1.18
N ASP A 128 -41.18 -14.03 1.50
CA ASP A 128 -41.07 -15.45 1.93
C ASP A 128 -40.55 -16.40 0.86
N SER A 129 -40.32 -15.98 -0.36
CA SER A 129 -39.79 -16.81 -1.45
C SER A 129 -38.26 -16.74 -1.51
N SER A 130 -37.60 -17.89 -1.66
CA SER A 130 -36.23 -18.02 -2.14
C SER A 130 -36.26 -18.37 -3.64
N TYR A 131 -35.17 -18.09 -4.32
CA TYR A 131 -35.06 -18.30 -5.78
C TYR A 131 -33.78 -19.11 -6.06
N ASP A 132 -33.95 -20.11 -6.94
CA ASP A 132 -32.86 -21.02 -7.31
C ASP A 132 -31.83 -20.36 -8.24
N THR A 133 -32.28 -19.35 -9.00
CA THR A 133 -31.39 -18.63 -9.94
C THR A 133 -31.41 -17.13 -9.71
N LEU A 134 -30.27 -16.50 -10.00
CA LEU A 134 -30.12 -15.04 -9.97
C LEU A 134 -31.16 -14.36 -10.87
N SER A 135 -31.43 -14.89 -12.06
CA SER A 135 -32.37 -14.29 -13.00
C SER A 135 -33.81 -14.28 -12.45
N GLU A 136 -34.26 -15.36 -11.79
CA GLU A 136 -35.57 -15.41 -11.14
C GLU A 136 -35.68 -14.37 -10.03
N ALA A 137 -34.65 -14.26 -9.17
CA ALA A 137 -34.62 -13.27 -8.07
C ALA A 137 -34.65 -11.85 -8.62
N GLN A 138 -33.87 -11.54 -9.67
CA GLN A 138 -33.86 -10.23 -10.33
C GLN A 138 -35.25 -9.88 -10.92
N ASN A 139 -35.91 -10.82 -11.61
CA ASN A 139 -37.23 -10.63 -12.15
C ASN A 139 -38.27 -10.39 -11.04
N ALA A 140 -38.17 -11.14 -9.95
CA ALA A 140 -39.04 -10.97 -8.80
C ALA A 140 -38.78 -9.61 -8.12
N ALA A 141 -37.54 -9.23 -7.87
CA ALA A 141 -37.20 -7.92 -7.31
C ALA A 141 -37.76 -6.78 -8.16
N ALA A 142 -37.63 -6.86 -9.49
CA ALA A 142 -38.22 -5.89 -10.42
C ALA A 142 -39.74 -5.84 -10.33
N SER A 143 -40.39 -6.99 -10.24
CA SER A 143 -41.85 -7.10 -10.15
C SER A 143 -42.41 -6.55 -8.87
N PHE A 144 -41.73 -6.74 -7.75
CA PHE A 144 -42.08 -6.16 -6.45
C PHE A 144 -41.65 -4.66 -6.33
N GLY A 145 -40.84 -4.16 -7.25
CA GLY A 145 -40.16 -2.88 -7.08
C GLY A 145 -39.18 -2.87 -5.89
N GLY A 146 -38.68 -4.04 -5.53
CA GLY A 146 -37.78 -4.31 -4.41
C GLY A 146 -36.30 -4.31 -4.80
N ALA A 147 -35.47 -4.80 -3.88
CA ALA A 147 -34.05 -5.02 -4.06
C ALA A 147 -33.71 -6.52 -4.00
N LEU A 148 -32.67 -6.92 -4.75
CA LEU A 148 -32.07 -8.24 -4.61
C LEU A 148 -31.33 -8.34 -3.27
N ALA A 149 -31.39 -9.50 -2.63
CA ALA A 149 -30.57 -9.80 -1.45
C ALA A 149 -29.94 -11.19 -1.57
N LEU A 150 -28.72 -11.29 -1.05
CA LEU A 150 -28.01 -12.56 -0.83
C LEU A 150 -27.97 -12.82 0.67
N ILE A 151 -28.81 -13.73 1.15
CA ILE A 151 -29.01 -13.99 2.58
C ILE A 151 -28.85 -15.49 2.83
N GLY A 152 -27.90 -15.87 3.69
CA GLY A 152 -27.60 -17.28 3.95
C GLY A 152 -27.17 -18.07 2.70
N GLY A 153 -26.60 -17.41 1.70
CA GLY A 153 -26.23 -18.00 0.40
C GLY A 153 -27.39 -18.15 -0.59
N GLU A 154 -28.60 -17.70 -0.23
CA GLU A 154 -29.80 -17.78 -1.07
C GLU A 154 -30.12 -16.44 -1.71
N TYR A 155 -30.64 -16.47 -2.95
CA TYR A 155 -31.20 -15.28 -3.60
C TYR A 155 -32.58 -14.98 -3.04
N ARG A 156 -32.73 -13.78 -2.47
CA ARG A 156 -33.94 -13.31 -1.80
C ARG A 156 -34.35 -11.93 -2.37
N VAL A 157 -35.54 -11.48 -2.02
CA VAL A 157 -36.05 -10.17 -2.39
C VAL A 157 -36.46 -9.39 -1.14
N LEU A 158 -36.01 -8.15 -1.07
CA LEU A 158 -36.37 -7.16 -0.05
C LEU A 158 -37.30 -6.13 -0.66
N TYR A 159 -38.42 -5.86 0.00
CA TYR A 159 -39.37 -4.83 -0.40
C TYR A 159 -39.37 -3.67 0.59
N GLY A 160 -39.36 -2.45 0.06
CA GLY A 160 -39.45 -1.21 0.82
C GLY A 160 -38.21 -0.90 1.66
N SER A 161 -38.26 0.23 2.32
CA SER A 161 -37.28 0.67 3.32
C SER A 161 -38.03 1.42 4.41
N PHE A 162 -37.90 0.98 5.65
CA PHE A 162 -38.69 1.45 6.80
C PHE A 162 -37.78 1.86 7.95
N TYR A 163 -38.21 2.83 8.74
CA TYR A 163 -37.48 3.30 9.93
C TYR A 163 -37.70 2.42 11.17
N SER A 164 -38.67 1.51 11.14
CA SER A 164 -38.94 0.59 12.25
C SER A 164 -39.50 -0.75 11.76
N GLU A 165 -39.34 -1.78 12.56
CA GLU A 165 -39.93 -3.09 12.37
C GLU A 165 -41.46 -3.01 12.23
N THR A 166 -42.10 -2.26 13.15
CA THR A 166 -43.55 -2.05 13.15
C THR A 166 -44.04 -1.45 11.83
N ALA A 167 -43.30 -0.49 11.24
CA ALA A 167 -43.68 0.11 9.97
C ALA A 167 -43.61 -0.90 8.82
N ALA A 168 -42.65 -1.82 8.84
CA ALA A 168 -42.56 -2.91 7.87
C ALA A 168 -43.73 -3.90 8.05
N GLU A 169 -44.03 -4.29 9.31
CA GLU A 169 -45.16 -5.18 9.63
C GLU A 169 -46.52 -4.59 9.28
N ASP A 170 -46.74 -3.30 9.57
CA ASP A 170 -47.99 -2.61 9.20
C ASP A 170 -48.16 -2.58 7.67
N THR A 171 -47.09 -2.38 6.95
CA THR A 171 -47.08 -2.40 5.49
C THR A 171 -47.41 -3.79 4.95
N MET A 172 -46.84 -4.86 5.53
CA MET A 172 -47.20 -6.23 5.16
C MET A 172 -48.70 -6.52 5.35
N ARG A 173 -49.25 -6.08 6.50
CA ARG A 173 -50.68 -6.22 6.80
C ARG A 173 -51.57 -5.44 5.81
N LEU A 174 -51.15 -4.22 5.49
CA LEU A 174 -51.92 -3.30 4.63
C LEU A 174 -52.00 -3.83 3.18
N TYR A 175 -50.89 -4.32 2.67
CA TYR A 175 -50.78 -4.80 1.25
C TYR A 175 -50.92 -6.30 1.08
N GLY A 176 -51.13 -7.06 2.15
CA GLY A 176 -51.23 -8.52 2.11
C GLY A 176 -49.96 -9.21 1.66
N LEU A 177 -48.78 -8.60 1.93
CA LEU A 177 -47.47 -9.16 1.59
C LEU A 177 -47.12 -10.29 2.55
N ARG A 178 -46.63 -11.40 2.00
CA ARG A 178 -46.06 -12.50 2.77
C ARG A 178 -44.58 -12.30 2.91
N GLY A 179 -44.10 -12.23 4.16
CA GLY A 179 -42.73 -11.97 4.46
C GLY A 179 -42.46 -11.73 5.96
N THR A 180 -41.28 -11.34 6.27
CA THR A 180 -40.86 -10.99 7.63
C THR A 180 -40.16 -9.61 7.62
N ALA A 181 -40.28 -8.87 8.71
CA ALA A 181 -39.47 -7.67 8.87
C ALA A 181 -38.00 -8.07 9.06
N TYR A 182 -37.13 -7.46 8.30
CA TYR A 182 -35.71 -7.83 8.20
C TYR A 182 -34.83 -6.60 8.14
N ARG A 183 -33.70 -6.62 8.82
CA ARG A 183 -32.74 -5.49 8.90
C ARG A 183 -31.31 -5.85 8.51
N GLY A 184 -30.99 -7.10 8.35
CA GLY A 184 -29.62 -7.59 8.23
C GLY A 184 -28.98 -7.82 9.60
N GLY A 185 -27.93 -8.61 9.64
CA GLY A 185 -27.12 -8.91 10.82
C GLY A 185 -25.80 -8.15 10.82
N TYR A 186 -25.00 -8.36 11.86
CA TYR A 186 -23.66 -7.81 11.95
C TYR A 186 -22.83 -8.20 10.72
N GLY A 187 -22.19 -7.20 10.09
CA GLY A 187 -21.39 -7.41 8.89
C GLY A 187 -22.17 -7.48 7.58
N SER A 188 -23.51 -7.44 7.61
CA SER A 188 -24.30 -7.32 6.39
C SER A 188 -24.17 -5.91 5.82
N TYR A 189 -24.06 -5.82 4.48
CA TYR A 189 -23.91 -4.57 3.76
C TYR A 189 -25.02 -4.37 2.72
N GLY A 190 -25.40 -3.11 2.55
CA GLY A 190 -26.28 -2.67 1.49
C GLY A 190 -25.61 -1.69 0.53
N VAL A 191 -25.99 -1.75 -0.74
CA VAL A 191 -25.68 -0.73 -1.74
C VAL A 191 -26.90 0.15 -1.93
N ILE A 192 -26.77 1.43 -1.67
CA ILE A 192 -27.83 2.43 -1.83
C ILE A 192 -27.55 3.39 -2.96
N ASN A 193 -28.58 3.77 -3.69
CA ASN A 193 -28.52 4.86 -4.67
C ASN A 193 -28.64 6.20 -3.97
N LEU A 194 -27.59 7.00 -3.99
CA LEU A 194 -27.55 8.30 -3.29
C LEU A 194 -28.52 9.33 -3.87
N ASN A 195 -28.94 9.19 -5.14
CA ASN A 195 -29.86 10.13 -5.75
C ASN A 195 -31.31 10.01 -5.21
N ASN A 196 -31.70 8.85 -4.70
CA ASN A 196 -33.08 8.59 -4.26
C ASN A 196 -33.20 7.78 -2.95
N GLY A 197 -32.07 7.42 -2.33
CA GLY A 197 -32.01 6.65 -1.08
C GLY A 197 -32.47 5.19 -1.20
N ARG A 198 -32.69 4.65 -2.42
CA ARG A 198 -33.20 3.31 -2.63
C ARG A 198 -32.10 2.27 -2.42
N LEU A 199 -32.40 1.22 -1.67
CA LEU A 199 -31.57 0.01 -1.61
C LEU A 199 -31.58 -0.69 -2.99
N LEU A 200 -30.42 -1.06 -3.49
CA LEU A 200 -30.22 -1.75 -4.76
C LEU A 200 -29.84 -3.22 -4.58
N LEU A 201 -28.99 -3.51 -3.60
CA LEU A 201 -28.49 -4.83 -3.26
C LEU A 201 -28.22 -4.88 -1.76
N LEU A 202 -28.53 -6.00 -1.10
CA LEU A 202 -28.05 -6.33 0.24
C LEU A 202 -27.37 -7.69 0.19
N ALA A 203 -26.24 -7.82 0.89
CA ALA A 203 -25.62 -9.12 1.12
C ALA A 203 -25.25 -9.27 2.60
N GLU A 204 -25.57 -10.44 3.16
CA GLU A 204 -25.04 -10.85 4.46
C GLU A 204 -23.56 -11.18 4.28
N SER A 205 -22.76 -10.85 5.32
CA SER A 205 -21.36 -11.26 5.32
C SER A 205 -21.29 -12.79 5.46
N GLY A 206 -20.58 -13.35 4.53
CA GLY A 206 -20.07 -14.69 4.58
C GLY A 206 -18.58 -14.61 4.26
N ASP A 207 -18.06 -15.57 3.53
CA ASP A 207 -16.67 -15.56 3.05
C ASP A 207 -16.45 -14.53 1.90
N SER A 208 -17.55 -14.02 1.28
CA SER A 208 -17.51 -13.05 0.18
C SER A 208 -17.75 -11.62 0.67
N THR A 209 -17.06 -10.65 0.07
CA THR A 209 -17.21 -9.22 0.38
C THR A 209 -18.16 -8.56 -0.62
N LEU A 210 -19.27 -7.96 -0.14
CA LEU A 210 -20.16 -7.14 -0.99
C LEU A 210 -19.32 -6.01 -1.59
N ALA A 211 -19.47 -5.81 -2.89
CA ALA A 211 -18.69 -4.84 -3.63
C ALA A 211 -19.44 -4.25 -4.83
N VAL A 212 -18.95 -3.11 -5.29
CA VAL A 212 -19.39 -2.48 -6.53
C VAL A 212 -18.18 -2.22 -7.43
N ARG A 213 -18.41 -2.22 -8.74
CA ARG A 213 -17.39 -1.95 -9.75
C ARG A 213 -17.94 -0.98 -10.78
N ALA A 214 -17.24 0.16 -10.98
CA ALA A 214 -17.65 1.14 -11.97
C ALA A 214 -17.63 0.56 -13.39
N ARG A 215 -18.59 0.96 -14.23
CA ARG A 215 -18.75 0.53 -15.62
C ARG A 215 -18.37 1.64 -16.58
N GLY A 216 -18.11 1.29 -17.83
CA GLY A 216 -17.80 2.22 -18.90
C GLY A 216 -16.41 2.02 -19.48
N ASP A 217 -16.01 2.92 -20.37
CA ASP A 217 -14.67 2.94 -20.93
C ASP A 217 -13.73 3.63 -19.95
N ASP A 218 -12.65 2.95 -19.54
CA ASP A 218 -11.67 3.44 -18.57
C ASP A 218 -12.32 4.00 -17.29
N PRO A 219 -13.14 3.17 -16.58
CA PRO A 219 -13.97 3.65 -15.48
C PRO A 219 -13.12 4.17 -14.32
N ARG A 220 -13.60 5.22 -13.67
CA ARG A 220 -12.96 5.84 -12.50
C ARG A 220 -14.00 6.05 -11.40
N THR A 221 -13.70 5.53 -10.22
CA THR A 221 -14.51 5.77 -9.03
C THR A 221 -13.87 6.85 -8.19
N LEU A 222 -14.60 7.92 -7.91
CA LEU A 222 -14.21 8.94 -6.95
C LEU A 222 -14.55 8.45 -5.54
N PHE A 223 -13.55 8.43 -4.68
CA PHE A 223 -13.68 8.20 -3.24
C PHE A 223 -12.77 9.17 -2.48
N GLN A 224 -13.32 9.91 -1.50
CA GLN A 224 -12.57 10.88 -0.68
C GLN A 224 -11.66 11.83 -1.50
N GLY A 225 -12.17 12.32 -2.62
CA GLY A 225 -11.45 13.29 -3.47
C GLY A 225 -10.37 12.72 -4.39
N LYS A 226 -10.20 11.40 -4.44
CA LYS A 226 -9.24 10.70 -5.32
C LYS A 226 -9.96 9.75 -6.27
N TYR A 227 -9.33 9.47 -7.41
CA TYR A 227 -9.88 8.64 -8.47
C TYR A 227 -9.19 7.27 -8.50
N TYR A 228 -9.98 6.20 -8.51
CA TYR A 228 -9.48 4.83 -8.46
C TYR A 228 -10.06 3.97 -9.59
N ARG A 229 -9.28 3.01 -10.05
CA ARG A 229 -9.76 1.87 -10.85
C ARG A 229 -10.21 0.72 -9.93
N GLY A 230 -10.83 -0.30 -10.54
CA GLY A 230 -11.22 -1.52 -9.85
C GLY A 230 -12.54 -1.42 -9.09
N GLY A 231 -12.72 -2.33 -8.15
CA GLY A 231 -13.93 -2.44 -7.34
C GLY A 231 -13.76 -1.84 -5.95
N PHE A 232 -14.90 -1.66 -5.26
CA PHE A 232 -14.96 -1.14 -3.90
C PHE A 232 -15.83 -2.05 -3.05
N GLY A 233 -15.32 -2.44 -1.89
CA GLY A 233 -16.05 -3.19 -0.87
C GLY A 233 -15.74 -2.65 0.52
N CYS A 234 -16.42 -3.22 1.52
CA CYS A 234 -16.25 -2.80 2.91
C CYS A 234 -16.17 -4.02 3.83
N THR A 235 -15.39 -3.88 4.90
CA THR A 235 -15.37 -4.81 6.04
C THR A 235 -15.71 -4.08 7.33
N PRO A 236 -16.35 -4.75 8.31
CA PRO A 236 -16.79 -4.08 9.53
C PRO A 236 -15.62 -3.69 10.45
N LEU A 237 -15.73 -2.51 11.06
CA LEU A 237 -14.85 -2.06 12.14
C LEU A 237 -15.71 -1.59 13.32
N GLY A 238 -15.66 -2.32 14.43
CA GLY A 238 -16.53 -2.05 15.58
C GLY A 238 -18.02 -2.06 15.21
N ASP A 239 -18.83 -1.28 15.93
CA ASP A 239 -20.29 -1.35 15.80
C ASP A 239 -20.87 -0.55 14.63
N TYR A 240 -20.20 0.51 14.20
CA TYR A 240 -20.78 1.46 13.21
C TYR A 240 -19.88 1.80 12.03
N LEU A 241 -18.58 1.60 12.14
CA LEU A 241 -17.61 1.98 11.12
C LEU A 241 -17.31 0.80 10.18
N SER A 242 -16.76 1.14 9.03
CA SER A 242 -16.29 0.18 8.04
C SER A 242 -14.94 0.59 7.50
N ASN A 243 -14.07 -0.40 7.32
CA ASN A 243 -12.92 -0.25 6.44
C ASN A 243 -13.40 -0.22 4.99
N VAL A 244 -12.80 0.63 4.17
CA VAL A 244 -13.08 0.69 2.73
C VAL A 244 -11.91 0.12 1.96
N ILE A 245 -12.21 -0.86 1.13
CA ILE A 245 -11.24 -1.64 0.39
C ILE A 245 -11.38 -1.37 -1.10
N ASN A 246 -10.28 -1.06 -1.76
CA ASN A 246 -10.19 -1.03 -3.22
C ASN A 246 -9.65 -2.38 -3.73
N PHE A 247 -10.43 -3.06 -4.54
CA PHE A 247 -10.06 -4.29 -5.24
C PHE A 247 -9.52 -3.90 -6.61
N VAL A 248 -8.22 -4.01 -6.82
CA VAL A 248 -7.55 -3.48 -8.00
C VAL A 248 -6.55 -4.47 -8.56
N GLU A 249 -6.47 -4.57 -9.90
CA GLU A 249 -5.43 -5.36 -10.56
C GLU A 249 -4.05 -4.81 -10.24
N VAL A 250 -3.05 -5.69 -10.05
CA VAL A 250 -1.70 -5.30 -9.62
C VAL A 250 -1.07 -4.26 -10.54
N GLU A 251 -1.32 -4.32 -11.85
CA GLU A 251 -0.78 -3.34 -12.80
C GLU A 251 -1.40 -1.95 -12.58
N ASP A 252 -2.71 -1.88 -12.35
CA ASP A 252 -3.39 -0.63 -12.04
C ASP A 252 -3.01 -0.09 -10.64
N TYR A 253 -2.71 -1.00 -9.69
CA TYR A 253 -2.15 -0.64 -8.40
C TYR A 253 -0.77 0.01 -8.57
N VAL A 254 0.15 -0.63 -9.29
CA VAL A 254 1.51 -0.13 -9.52
C VAL A 254 1.48 1.22 -10.25
N LYS A 255 0.59 1.42 -11.24
CA LYS A 255 0.37 2.74 -11.88
C LYS A 255 -0.06 3.81 -10.88
N GLY A 256 -0.75 3.43 -9.82
CA GLY A 256 -1.14 4.33 -8.73
C GLY A 256 -0.05 4.55 -7.67
N VAL A 257 1.06 3.82 -7.72
CA VAL A 257 2.20 3.90 -6.78
C VAL A 257 3.37 4.68 -7.40
N ILE A 258 3.78 4.33 -8.64
CA ILE A 258 5.01 4.85 -9.25
C ILE A 258 5.11 6.38 -9.25
N PRO A 259 4.05 7.17 -9.59
CA PRO A 259 4.16 8.64 -9.59
C PRO A 259 4.52 9.27 -8.23
N TYR A 260 4.36 8.53 -7.13
CA TYR A 260 4.70 8.97 -5.77
C TYR A 260 6.06 8.47 -5.29
N GLU A 261 6.64 7.51 -5.99
CA GLU A 261 7.96 6.95 -5.69
C GLU A 261 9.05 7.61 -6.53
N MET A 262 8.82 7.77 -7.83
CA MET A 262 9.78 8.36 -8.76
C MET A 262 9.10 9.37 -9.69
N SER A 263 9.78 10.49 -9.96
CA SER A 263 9.31 11.48 -10.93
C SER A 263 9.23 10.91 -12.34
N SER A 264 8.18 11.24 -13.10
CA SER A 264 8.03 10.86 -14.50
C SER A 264 9.15 11.38 -15.44
N TYR A 265 9.93 12.36 -14.96
CA TYR A 265 11.10 12.86 -15.69
C TYR A 265 12.38 12.04 -15.50
N TRP A 266 12.33 11.02 -14.65
CA TRP A 266 13.46 10.14 -14.41
C TRP A 266 13.69 9.19 -15.58
N PRO A 267 14.91 8.61 -15.71
CA PRO A 267 15.22 7.67 -16.78
C PRO A 267 14.24 6.51 -16.85
N TYR A 268 13.82 6.16 -18.04
CA TYR A 268 12.81 5.14 -18.28
C TYR A 268 13.18 3.78 -17.66
N GLU A 269 14.47 3.38 -17.73
CA GLU A 269 14.94 2.12 -17.12
C GLU A 269 14.88 2.14 -15.58
N ALA A 270 15.08 3.30 -14.94
CA ALA A 270 14.88 3.44 -13.50
C ALA A 270 13.39 3.30 -13.14
N LEU A 271 12.47 3.89 -13.92
CA LEU A 271 11.03 3.73 -13.74
C LEU A 271 10.58 2.28 -13.95
N ARG A 272 11.16 1.57 -14.92
CA ARG A 272 10.92 0.13 -15.13
C ARG A 272 11.39 -0.71 -13.93
N ALA A 273 12.61 -0.45 -13.43
CA ALA A 273 13.13 -1.14 -12.23
C ALA A 273 12.22 -0.90 -11.01
N GLN A 274 11.77 0.35 -10.80
CA GLN A 274 10.84 0.67 -9.72
C GLN A 274 9.49 -0.04 -9.91
N ALA A 275 8.97 -0.12 -11.14
CA ALA A 275 7.71 -0.81 -11.41
C ALA A 275 7.78 -2.31 -11.07
N ILE A 276 8.87 -2.98 -11.46
CA ILE A 276 9.14 -4.38 -11.11
C ILE A 276 9.25 -4.55 -9.58
N CYS A 277 9.98 -3.66 -8.91
CA CYS A 277 10.11 -3.68 -7.45
C CYS A 277 8.77 -3.46 -6.76
N ALA A 278 7.99 -2.45 -7.14
CA ALA A 278 6.70 -2.17 -6.52
C ALA A 278 5.70 -3.32 -6.71
N ARG A 279 5.68 -3.93 -7.90
CA ARG A 279 4.86 -5.11 -8.20
C ARG A 279 5.26 -6.31 -7.36
N THR A 280 6.56 -6.58 -7.25
CA THR A 280 7.10 -7.68 -6.45
C THR A 280 6.75 -7.52 -4.99
N TYR A 281 6.92 -6.31 -4.44
CA TYR A 281 6.53 -5.98 -3.07
C TYR A 281 5.03 -6.23 -2.83
N ALA A 282 4.17 -5.75 -3.74
CA ALA A 282 2.73 -5.88 -3.60
C ALA A 282 2.28 -7.35 -3.57
N ILE A 283 2.81 -8.18 -4.45
CA ILE A 283 2.48 -9.61 -4.52
C ILE A 283 3.07 -10.39 -3.35
N PHE A 284 4.31 -10.08 -2.94
CA PHE A 284 4.94 -10.76 -1.80
C PHE A 284 4.20 -10.47 -0.49
N ASN A 285 3.78 -9.22 -0.28
CA ASN A 285 3.08 -8.77 0.93
C ASN A 285 1.55 -8.90 0.85
N ARG A 286 1.03 -9.58 -0.18
CA ARG A 286 -0.39 -9.93 -0.24
C ARG A 286 -0.79 -10.69 1.02
N ASP A 287 -1.98 -10.43 1.53
CA ASP A 287 -2.54 -10.94 2.78
C ASP A 287 -1.88 -10.42 4.08
N ALA A 288 -1.01 -9.41 3.99
CA ALA A 288 -0.27 -8.91 5.16
C ALA A 288 -1.20 -8.37 6.26
N TYR A 289 -2.30 -7.72 5.90
CA TYR A 289 -3.31 -7.15 6.80
C TYR A 289 -4.68 -7.86 6.72
N ASP A 290 -4.76 -9.02 6.03
CA ASP A 290 -6.04 -9.69 5.76
C ASP A 290 -6.72 -10.20 7.03
N GLU A 291 -5.96 -10.78 7.95
CA GLU A 291 -6.48 -11.31 9.21
C GLU A 291 -7.02 -10.19 10.14
N GLU A 292 -6.42 -9.01 10.12
CA GLU A 292 -6.78 -7.91 11.02
C GLU A 292 -7.87 -7.00 10.43
N TYR A 293 -7.78 -6.68 9.13
CA TYR A 293 -8.63 -5.69 8.48
C TYR A 293 -9.38 -6.19 7.25
N GLY A 294 -9.03 -7.34 6.72
CA GLY A 294 -9.62 -7.92 5.51
C GLY A 294 -9.06 -7.40 4.19
N PHE A 295 -7.88 -6.74 4.21
CA PHE A 295 -7.18 -6.28 3.00
C PHE A 295 -5.68 -6.63 3.02
N ASP A 296 -5.00 -6.53 1.87
CA ASP A 296 -3.62 -6.94 1.69
C ASP A 296 -2.62 -5.87 2.13
N LEU A 297 -2.82 -4.64 1.66
CA LEU A 297 -1.89 -3.52 1.78
C LEU A 297 -2.61 -2.25 2.22
N THR A 298 -1.89 -1.37 2.90
CA THR A 298 -2.35 -0.02 3.18
C THR A 298 -2.07 0.91 1.99
N ALA A 299 -2.83 2.00 1.87
CA ALA A 299 -2.65 3.02 0.82
C ALA A 299 -1.66 4.13 1.23
N ASP A 300 -1.00 3.96 2.34
CA ASP A 300 -0.04 4.89 2.90
C ASP A 300 1.35 4.23 3.00
N THR A 301 2.16 4.85 3.75
CA THR A 301 3.56 4.56 3.92
C THR A 301 3.87 3.36 4.82
N GLU A 302 2.85 2.73 5.38
CA GLU A 302 3.02 1.42 6.06
C GLU A 302 3.23 0.28 5.03
N SER A 303 2.68 0.44 3.82
CA SER A 303 2.98 -0.42 2.67
C SER A 303 3.62 0.39 1.55
N GLN A 304 2.83 0.95 0.63
CA GLN A 304 3.27 1.81 -0.47
C GLN A 304 2.26 2.95 -0.65
N VAL A 305 2.74 4.16 -0.92
CA VAL A 305 1.83 5.30 -1.15
C VAL A 305 1.02 5.05 -2.42
N TYR A 306 -0.27 4.72 -2.26
CA TYR A 306 -1.20 4.47 -3.34
C TYR A 306 -2.31 5.53 -3.35
N ARG A 307 -2.45 6.25 -4.46
CA ARG A 307 -3.47 7.29 -4.62
C ARG A 307 -4.33 7.10 -5.88
N GLY A 308 -4.39 5.88 -6.37
CA GLY A 308 -5.14 5.56 -7.58
C GLY A 308 -4.60 6.29 -8.80
N THR A 309 -5.48 6.91 -9.58
CA THR A 309 -5.13 7.56 -10.86
C THR A 309 -4.99 9.08 -10.73
N GLN A 310 -4.78 9.61 -9.52
CA GLN A 310 -4.78 11.05 -9.26
C GLN A 310 -3.68 11.79 -10.05
N ASP A 311 -2.47 11.24 -10.05
CA ASP A 311 -1.30 11.81 -10.72
C ASP A 311 -0.77 10.87 -11.82
N ALA A 312 -1.71 10.20 -12.52
CA ALA A 312 -1.37 9.30 -13.62
C ALA A 312 -0.57 10.05 -14.72
N ASP A 313 0.57 9.49 -15.11
CA ASP A 313 1.47 10.03 -16.12
C ASP A 313 1.76 8.95 -17.16
N ALA A 314 1.73 9.35 -18.44
CA ALA A 314 1.92 8.41 -19.55
C ALA A 314 3.29 7.73 -19.55
N THR A 315 4.33 8.37 -19.03
CA THR A 315 5.69 7.82 -18.95
C THR A 315 5.77 6.73 -17.89
N THR A 316 5.22 7.01 -16.70
CA THR A 316 5.18 6.02 -15.60
C THR A 316 4.25 4.86 -15.96
N ASP A 317 3.08 5.12 -16.55
CA ASP A 317 2.18 4.08 -17.03
C ASP A 317 2.84 3.17 -18.07
N ALA A 318 3.59 3.74 -19.03
CA ALA A 318 4.32 2.98 -20.04
C ALA A 318 5.43 2.10 -19.42
N ALA A 319 6.12 2.58 -18.37
CA ALA A 319 7.12 1.78 -17.67
C ALA A 319 6.49 0.57 -16.96
N VAL A 320 5.32 0.75 -16.34
CA VAL A 320 4.55 -0.34 -15.73
C VAL A 320 4.09 -1.33 -16.81
N ASP A 321 3.47 -0.86 -17.89
CA ASP A 321 2.95 -1.70 -18.98
C ASP A 321 4.06 -2.53 -19.66
N SER A 322 5.25 -1.94 -19.87
CA SER A 322 6.38 -2.62 -20.50
C SER A 322 7.03 -3.71 -19.63
N THR A 323 6.70 -3.72 -18.33
CA THR A 323 7.21 -4.69 -17.35
C THR A 323 6.10 -5.53 -16.73
N ALA A 324 4.90 -5.50 -17.31
CA ALA A 324 3.74 -6.21 -16.78
C ALA A 324 4.03 -7.72 -16.58
N GLY A 325 3.64 -8.23 -15.41
CA GLY A 325 3.86 -9.63 -15.05
C GLY A 325 5.30 -10.01 -14.71
N GLN A 326 6.25 -9.06 -14.68
CA GLN A 326 7.64 -9.32 -14.29
C GLN A 326 7.85 -9.07 -12.80
N TYR A 327 8.55 -10.00 -12.16
CA TYR A 327 8.83 -10.00 -10.71
C TYR A 327 10.31 -10.23 -10.44
N VAL A 328 10.80 -9.69 -9.32
CA VAL A 328 12.12 -10.07 -8.80
C VAL A 328 12.01 -11.43 -8.13
N ARG A 329 12.83 -12.38 -8.59
CA ARG A 329 12.82 -13.75 -8.09
C ARG A 329 14.19 -14.20 -7.62
N TYR A 330 14.19 -15.11 -6.67
CA TYR A 330 15.38 -15.83 -6.22
C TYR A 330 15.07 -17.31 -6.12
N LYS A 331 15.77 -18.14 -6.91
CA LYS A 331 15.55 -19.60 -6.98
C LYS A 331 14.09 -20.01 -7.26
N GLY A 332 13.42 -19.30 -8.14
CA GLY A 332 12.02 -19.56 -8.54
C GLY A 332 10.99 -18.82 -7.71
N GLU A 333 11.31 -18.45 -6.48
CA GLU A 333 10.37 -17.79 -5.57
C GLU A 333 10.37 -16.27 -5.74
N ILE A 334 9.22 -15.61 -5.54
CA ILE A 334 9.10 -14.17 -5.51
C ILE A 334 9.80 -13.62 -4.26
N CYS A 335 10.63 -12.60 -4.44
CA CYS A 335 11.45 -12.03 -3.38
C CYS A 335 10.66 -11.10 -2.45
N ASP A 336 11.02 -11.12 -1.16
CA ASP A 336 10.70 -10.04 -0.22
C ASP A 336 11.68 -8.91 -0.48
N ILE A 337 11.25 -7.85 -1.13
CA ILE A 337 12.13 -6.78 -1.58
C ILE A 337 11.76 -5.44 -0.96
N TYR A 338 12.74 -4.55 -0.93
CA TYR A 338 12.60 -3.19 -0.40
C TYR A 338 13.27 -2.20 -1.34
N TYR A 339 12.83 -0.95 -1.28
CA TYR A 339 13.45 0.17 -1.96
C TYR A 339 13.31 1.46 -1.13
N PHE A 340 14.15 2.43 -1.38
CA PHE A 340 14.22 3.66 -0.60
C PHE A 340 14.91 4.76 -1.43
N ALA A 341 14.87 6.00 -0.93
CA ALA A 341 15.28 7.15 -1.72
C ALA A 341 16.77 7.14 -2.10
N SER A 342 17.69 7.03 -1.12
CA SER A 342 19.13 7.25 -1.35
C SER A 342 19.99 6.51 -0.33
N ASP A 343 21.03 5.81 -0.77
CA ASP A 343 21.95 5.06 0.08
C ASP A 343 23.15 5.86 0.56
N GLY A 344 23.46 6.98 -0.10
CA GLY A 344 24.61 7.82 0.22
C GLY A 344 25.96 7.15 -0.06
N GLY A 345 26.01 6.05 -0.83
CA GLY A 345 27.22 5.37 -1.29
C GLY A 345 27.33 3.89 -0.92
N ALA A 346 26.41 3.34 -0.14
CA ALA A 346 26.27 1.89 0.06
C ALA A 346 24.96 1.54 0.75
N THR A 347 24.32 0.47 0.31
CA THR A 347 23.16 -0.12 1.00
C THR A 347 23.59 -0.98 2.19
N GLU A 348 22.63 -1.50 2.96
CA GLU A 348 22.88 -2.34 4.13
C GLU A 348 22.15 -3.68 4.03
N ASP A 349 22.69 -4.72 4.68
CA ASP A 349 22.09 -6.05 4.77
C ASP A 349 20.70 -6.00 5.42
N GLY A 350 19.74 -6.73 4.88
CA GLY A 350 18.42 -6.89 5.46
C GLY A 350 18.45 -7.41 6.90
N ALA A 351 19.42 -8.24 7.24
CA ALA A 351 19.65 -8.74 8.59
C ALA A 351 19.95 -7.61 9.59
N ASN A 352 20.71 -6.59 9.17
CA ASN A 352 21.09 -5.46 10.02
C ASN A 352 20.01 -4.37 10.10
N VAL A 353 19.09 -4.29 9.10
CA VAL A 353 18.08 -3.24 9.04
C VAL A 353 16.73 -3.70 9.58
N PHE A 354 16.31 -4.91 9.20
CA PHE A 354 14.98 -5.46 9.45
C PHE A 354 15.00 -6.84 10.13
N GLU A 355 16.17 -7.32 10.58
CA GLU A 355 16.35 -8.67 11.11
C GLU A 355 15.98 -9.78 10.09
N LEU A 356 16.14 -9.48 8.78
CA LEU A 356 15.78 -10.36 7.68
C LEU A 356 17.03 -11.01 7.07
N GLU A 357 17.31 -12.26 7.43
CA GLU A 357 18.40 -13.04 6.84
C GLU A 357 18.03 -13.57 5.46
N LEU A 358 17.94 -12.69 4.46
CA LEU A 358 17.60 -13.02 3.08
C LEU A 358 18.88 -13.00 2.21
N PRO A 359 19.17 -14.07 1.45
CA PRO A 359 20.45 -14.18 0.72
C PRO A 359 20.60 -13.15 -0.40
N TYR A 360 19.50 -12.56 -0.88
CA TYR A 360 19.46 -11.55 -1.93
C TYR A 360 19.37 -10.10 -1.41
N LEU A 361 19.09 -9.89 -0.12
CA LEU A 361 19.08 -8.57 0.52
C LEU A 361 20.42 -8.30 1.23
N ARG A 362 21.50 -8.27 0.46
CA ARG A 362 22.85 -7.96 0.93
C ARG A 362 23.20 -6.52 0.66
N GLY A 363 23.89 -5.89 1.59
CA GLY A 363 24.41 -4.55 1.38
C GLY A 363 25.45 -4.51 0.27
N VAL A 364 25.31 -3.58 -0.64
CA VAL A 364 26.21 -3.37 -1.77
C VAL A 364 26.87 -1.98 -1.68
N SER A 365 28.14 -1.89 -2.05
CA SER A 365 28.79 -0.60 -2.24
C SER A 365 28.26 0.01 -3.54
N ASP A 366 27.69 1.22 -3.47
CA ASP A 366 27.13 1.92 -4.62
C ASP A 366 28.04 3.08 -5.07
N PRO A 367 28.86 2.87 -6.07
CA PRO A 367 29.69 3.94 -6.63
C PRO A 367 28.91 4.82 -7.63
N PHE A 368 27.69 4.42 -8.04
CA PHE A 368 26.93 5.04 -9.11
C PHE A 368 26.17 6.28 -8.63
N GLU A 369 25.54 6.21 -7.46
CA GLU A 369 24.71 7.29 -6.93
C GLU A 369 25.48 8.62 -6.82
N GLN A 370 26.80 8.56 -6.63
CA GLN A 370 27.64 9.74 -6.56
C GLN A 370 27.72 10.58 -7.86
N ALA A 371 27.31 10.00 -8.99
CA ALA A 371 27.35 10.67 -10.29
C ALA A 371 26.19 11.65 -10.51
N VAL A 372 25.17 11.63 -9.65
CA VAL A 372 24.03 12.56 -9.70
C VAL A 372 24.07 13.48 -8.47
N ASP A 373 23.63 14.72 -8.65
CA ASP A 373 23.53 15.69 -7.56
C ASP A 373 22.07 15.96 -7.21
N TYR A 374 21.74 15.93 -5.91
CA TYR A 374 20.40 16.15 -5.39
C TYR A 374 20.43 16.64 -3.95
N SER A 375 19.43 17.41 -3.56
CA SER A 375 19.43 18.17 -2.30
C SER A 375 19.43 17.31 -1.02
N MET A 376 18.92 16.05 -1.10
CA MET A 376 18.83 15.15 0.06
C MET A 376 20.05 14.26 0.25
N ARG A 377 21.09 14.38 -0.62
CA ARG A 377 22.26 13.52 -0.58
C ARG A 377 23.04 13.62 0.73
N ASN A 378 23.27 14.83 1.20
CA ASN A 378 23.97 15.07 2.44
C ASN A 378 23.05 15.81 3.42
N TRP A 379 23.12 15.44 4.68
CA TRP A 379 22.33 16.06 5.71
C TRP A 379 23.14 16.29 6.99
N TYR A 380 22.69 17.26 7.78
CA TYR A 380 23.24 17.60 9.09
C TYR A 380 22.12 17.59 10.12
N ALA A 381 22.39 17.07 11.31
CA ALA A 381 21.49 17.17 12.43
C ALA A 381 22.27 17.46 13.72
N TYR A 382 21.66 18.25 14.58
CA TYR A 382 22.15 18.50 15.92
C TYR A 382 21.16 17.99 16.95
N ARG A 383 21.63 17.35 18.02
CA ARG A 383 20.83 16.91 19.16
C ARG A 383 21.58 17.18 20.46
N SER A 384 20.87 17.67 21.48
CA SER A 384 21.39 17.66 22.84
C SER A 384 21.10 16.31 23.51
N GLY A 385 21.84 15.98 24.57
CA GLY A 385 21.61 14.78 25.36
C GLY A 385 20.19 14.70 25.95
N ASP A 386 19.62 15.83 26.36
CA ASP A 386 18.24 15.92 26.85
C ASP A 386 17.24 15.66 25.73
N GLU A 387 17.48 16.15 24.51
CA GLU A 387 16.63 15.88 23.36
C GLU A 387 16.66 14.39 22.98
N LEU A 388 17.84 13.77 22.98
CA LEU A 388 17.97 12.33 22.72
C LEU A 388 17.18 11.53 23.74
N SER A 389 17.35 11.82 25.03
CA SER A 389 16.63 11.16 26.12
C SER A 389 15.13 11.31 25.99
N TRP A 390 14.66 12.52 25.69
CA TRP A 390 13.24 12.79 25.49
C TRP A 390 12.65 11.98 24.31
N ARG A 391 13.36 11.91 23.18
CA ARG A 391 12.93 11.13 22.01
C ARG A 391 12.85 9.65 22.32
N LEU A 392 13.84 9.09 22.99
CA LEU A 392 13.90 7.68 23.38
C LEU A 392 12.84 7.32 24.42
N THR A 393 12.66 8.17 25.44
CA THR A 393 11.63 7.95 26.48
C THR A 393 10.22 7.95 25.90
N ARG A 394 9.92 8.81 24.94
CA ARG A 394 8.62 8.80 24.24
C ARG A 394 8.35 7.54 23.42
N ARG A 395 9.38 6.76 23.14
CA ARG A 395 9.32 5.47 22.44
C ARG A 395 9.40 4.26 23.38
N GLY A 396 9.31 4.52 24.70
CA GLY A 396 9.26 3.49 25.73
C GLY A 396 10.61 3.03 26.27
N HIS A 397 11.71 3.71 25.93
CA HIS A 397 13.03 3.40 26.45
C HIS A 397 13.35 4.26 27.67
N GLU A 398 13.68 3.63 28.79
CA GLU A 398 14.09 4.34 30.01
C GLU A 398 15.58 4.67 29.96
N ILE A 399 15.93 5.95 29.86
CA ILE A 399 17.30 6.46 29.86
C ILE A 399 17.34 7.88 30.44
N GLY A 400 18.37 8.21 31.21
CA GLY A 400 18.65 9.55 31.69
C GLY A 400 19.20 10.47 30.58
N THR A 401 19.68 11.67 30.94
CA THR A 401 20.33 12.60 29.99
C THR A 401 21.53 11.92 29.32
N VAL A 402 21.47 11.74 27.99
CA VAL A 402 22.52 11.09 27.21
C VAL A 402 23.77 11.97 27.19
N THR A 403 24.92 11.39 27.53
CA THR A 403 26.23 12.07 27.58
C THR A 403 27.22 11.52 26.57
N GLU A 404 27.00 10.29 26.07
CA GLU A 404 27.90 9.66 25.12
C GLU A 404 27.09 8.75 24.16
N LEU A 405 27.53 8.71 22.89
CA LEU A 405 27.07 7.82 21.86
C LEU A 405 28.23 6.97 21.36
N ARG A 406 28.01 5.65 21.23
CA ARG A 406 28.99 4.70 20.64
C ARG A 406 28.33 3.96 19.49
N PRO A 407 28.52 4.41 18.23
CA PRO A 407 28.02 3.71 17.06
C PRO A 407 28.82 2.44 16.76
N GLU A 408 28.14 1.41 16.29
CA GLU A 408 28.73 0.23 15.68
C GLU A 408 28.48 0.27 14.18
N TYR A 409 29.54 0.11 13.38
CA TYR A 409 29.48 0.22 11.93
C TYR A 409 29.59 -1.15 11.26
N SER A 410 28.82 -1.36 10.18
CA SER A 410 29.01 -2.48 9.27
C SER A 410 30.27 -2.31 8.41
N ILE A 411 30.59 -3.36 7.66
CA ILE A 411 31.67 -3.31 6.66
C ILE A 411 31.42 -2.27 5.56
N ASN A 412 30.14 -1.93 5.31
CA ASN A 412 29.72 -0.92 4.34
C ASN A 412 29.78 0.51 4.90
N GLY A 413 30.14 0.68 6.18
CA GLY A 413 30.26 1.96 6.85
C GLY A 413 28.94 2.56 7.30
N ASN A 414 27.89 1.76 7.40
CA ASN A 414 26.58 2.15 7.93
C ASN A 414 26.49 1.81 9.42
N VAL A 415 25.78 2.63 10.19
CA VAL A 415 25.52 2.35 11.61
C VAL A 415 24.47 1.25 11.72
N ILE A 416 24.84 0.14 12.35
CA ILE A 416 24.00 -1.04 12.56
C ILE A 416 23.53 -1.20 13.99
N ALA A 417 24.19 -0.52 14.93
CA ALA A 417 23.76 -0.39 16.32
C ALA A 417 24.30 0.90 16.92
N MET A 418 23.64 1.36 17.97
CA MET A 418 24.02 2.54 18.74
C MET A 418 23.87 2.27 20.22
N ASN A 419 24.94 2.51 20.99
CA ASN A 419 24.89 2.50 22.44
C ASN A 419 24.74 3.94 22.94
N TYR A 420 23.70 4.19 23.71
CA TYR A 420 23.38 5.47 24.36
C TYR A 420 23.76 5.36 25.83
N ILE A 421 24.65 6.23 26.31
CA ILE A 421 25.13 6.24 27.70
C ILE A 421 24.64 7.52 28.35
N ASP A 422 24.00 7.39 29.53
CA ASP A 422 23.47 8.52 30.27
C ASP A 422 24.42 9.03 31.38
N THR A 423 24.01 10.12 32.06
CA THR A 423 24.78 10.75 33.16
C THR A 423 25.01 9.83 34.35
N ALA A 424 24.18 8.78 34.54
CA ALA A 424 24.35 7.79 35.60
C ALA A 424 25.22 6.60 35.17
N GLY A 425 25.63 6.55 33.90
CA GLY A 425 26.37 5.44 33.31
C GLY A 425 25.50 4.25 32.89
N ASN A 426 24.18 4.44 32.83
CA ASN A 426 23.31 3.42 32.23
C ASN A 426 23.50 3.40 30.73
N GLU A 427 23.44 2.20 30.15
CA GLU A 427 23.64 1.98 28.73
C GLU A 427 22.35 1.41 28.11
N LEU A 428 21.87 2.02 27.02
CA LEU A 428 20.80 1.54 26.17
C LEU A 428 21.39 1.23 24.80
N ARG A 429 21.34 -0.03 24.37
CA ARG A 429 21.75 -0.47 23.03
C ARG A 429 20.53 -0.65 22.15
N LEU A 430 20.54 0.03 21.01
CA LEU A 430 19.53 -0.10 19.97
C LEU A 430 20.19 -0.59 18.69
N GLU A 431 19.54 -1.52 18.00
CA GLU A 431 20.06 -2.15 16.79
C GLU A 431 19.24 -1.74 15.55
N GLY A 432 19.79 -2.02 14.40
CA GLY A 432 19.15 -1.79 13.13
C GLY A 432 18.64 -0.36 12.98
N ARG A 433 17.45 -0.25 12.46
CA ARG A 433 16.80 1.02 12.20
C ARG A 433 16.51 1.86 13.45
N ASP A 434 16.19 1.21 14.56
CA ASP A 434 15.90 1.90 15.81
C ASP A 434 17.12 2.68 16.35
N SER A 435 18.33 2.24 15.98
CA SER A 435 19.58 2.90 16.39
C SER A 435 19.68 4.36 15.95
N TYR A 436 18.97 4.77 14.89
CA TYR A 436 19.02 6.13 14.34
C TYR A 436 17.64 6.76 14.10
N ALA A 437 16.63 5.99 13.72
CA ALA A 437 15.31 6.52 13.38
C ALA A 437 14.57 7.08 14.60
N LEU A 438 14.70 6.46 15.77
CA LEU A 438 14.07 6.93 17.01
C LEU A 438 14.55 8.31 17.44
N ILE A 439 15.79 8.67 17.12
CA ILE A 439 16.35 9.99 17.38
C ILE A 439 16.16 10.97 16.22
N GLY A 440 15.44 10.55 15.16
CA GLY A 440 15.01 11.39 14.05
C GLY A 440 16.15 11.72 13.07
N LEU A 441 17.00 10.75 12.76
CA LEU A 441 17.97 10.82 11.67
C LEU A 441 17.41 10.20 10.39
N ASN A 442 17.92 10.68 9.26
CA ASN A 442 17.34 10.37 7.94
C ASN A 442 17.76 9.01 7.35
N ASN A 443 18.93 8.51 7.79
CA ASN A 443 19.53 7.29 7.25
C ASN A 443 20.57 6.75 8.25
N CYS A 444 21.02 5.51 8.09
CA CYS A 444 22.05 4.88 8.94
C CYS A 444 23.49 5.25 8.55
N ARG A 445 23.71 6.00 7.46
CA ARG A 445 25.03 6.37 6.98
C ARG A 445 25.41 7.75 7.50
N PHE A 446 26.12 7.79 8.62
CA PHE A 446 26.56 9.06 9.25
C PHE A 446 27.78 8.89 10.15
N SER A 447 28.45 10.02 10.43
CA SER A 447 29.45 10.17 11.48
C SER A 447 28.94 11.08 12.59
N ILE A 448 29.51 10.94 13.79
CA ILE A 448 29.12 11.69 14.97
C ILE A 448 30.33 12.48 15.46
N THR A 449 30.13 13.77 15.71
CA THR A 449 31.02 14.57 16.56
C THR A 449 30.28 14.87 17.86
N GLN A 450 30.92 14.60 19.00
CA GLN A 450 30.28 14.76 20.30
C GLN A 450 31.19 15.53 21.25
N SER A 451 30.62 16.50 21.99
CA SER A 451 31.30 17.33 22.98
C SER A 451 30.28 17.85 23.99
N ASP A 452 30.57 17.66 25.29
CA ASP A 452 29.81 18.24 26.40
C ASP A 452 28.30 18.02 26.35
N GLY A 453 27.87 16.80 25.94
CA GLY A 453 26.46 16.44 25.82
C GLY A 453 25.75 17.03 24.58
N ALA A 454 26.52 17.53 23.62
CA ALA A 454 26.08 17.96 22.29
C ALA A 454 26.53 16.94 21.23
N PHE A 455 25.65 16.62 20.31
CA PHE A 455 25.87 15.61 19.26
C PHE A 455 25.57 16.22 17.90
N GLU A 456 26.56 16.23 17.03
CA GLU A 456 26.47 16.67 15.66
C GLU A 456 26.58 15.44 14.75
N PHE A 457 25.59 15.26 13.87
CA PHE A 457 25.49 14.15 12.92
C PHE A 457 25.71 14.70 11.51
N TYR A 458 26.67 14.14 10.79
CA TYR A 458 26.94 14.43 9.39
C TYR A 458 26.67 13.16 8.60
N GLY A 459 25.58 13.13 7.83
CA GLY A 459 25.12 11.95 7.15
C GLY A 459 24.92 12.13 5.67
N SER A 460 24.76 11.01 4.99
CA SER A 460 24.40 10.93 3.57
C SER A 460 23.34 9.85 3.35
N GLY A 461 22.50 10.05 2.31
CA GLY A 461 21.40 9.15 2.02
C GLY A 461 20.11 9.48 2.77
N TRP A 462 19.02 8.79 2.36
CA TRP A 462 17.69 9.01 2.87
C TRP A 462 16.85 7.72 2.80
N GLY A 463 16.30 7.30 3.94
CA GLY A 463 15.48 6.11 4.05
C GLY A 463 16.15 4.97 4.82
N HIS A 464 15.62 3.77 4.72
CA HIS A 464 16.03 2.62 5.54
C HIS A 464 17.32 1.92 5.07
N ASN A 465 17.82 2.23 3.91
CA ASN A 465 19.11 1.77 3.36
C ASN A 465 19.17 0.28 2.98
N CYS A 466 18.06 -0.43 2.82
CA CYS A 466 18.03 -1.85 2.46
C CYS A 466 17.34 -2.06 1.10
N GLY A 467 17.95 -2.81 0.19
CA GLY A 467 17.45 -3.06 -1.16
C GLY A 467 17.80 -1.96 -2.17
N MET A 468 16.90 -1.60 -3.11
CA MET A 468 17.20 -0.69 -4.21
C MET A 468 17.18 0.79 -3.79
N SER A 469 18.29 1.51 -4.05
CA SER A 469 18.33 2.97 -3.99
C SER A 469 17.67 3.57 -5.22
N GLN A 470 16.68 4.46 -5.04
CA GLN A 470 16.01 5.15 -6.14
C GLN A 470 16.97 6.11 -6.86
N TRP A 471 17.76 6.90 -6.12
CA TRP A 471 18.76 7.78 -6.72
C TRP A 471 19.94 7.02 -7.32
N GLY A 472 20.33 5.87 -6.77
CA GLY A 472 21.29 4.97 -7.38
C GLY A 472 20.77 4.39 -8.70
N ALA A 473 19.53 3.92 -8.75
CA ALA A 473 18.88 3.46 -9.98
C ALA A 473 18.80 4.57 -11.04
N ASN A 474 18.49 5.82 -10.61
CA ASN A 474 18.53 6.99 -11.49
C ASN A 474 19.92 7.18 -12.08
N ALA A 475 20.97 7.19 -11.27
CA ALA A 475 22.35 7.37 -11.73
C ALA A 475 22.79 6.25 -12.69
N MET A 476 22.49 5.00 -12.35
CA MET A 476 22.80 3.84 -13.18
C MET A 476 22.18 3.97 -14.58
N ALA A 477 20.93 4.38 -14.67
CA ALA A 477 20.25 4.54 -15.94
C ALA A 477 20.67 5.82 -16.67
N SER A 478 20.73 6.98 -15.99
CA SER A 478 20.95 8.29 -16.65
C SER A 478 22.38 8.53 -17.07
N VAL A 479 23.36 8.12 -16.24
CA VAL A 479 24.78 8.40 -16.45
C VAL A 479 25.51 7.23 -17.10
N TYR A 480 25.18 6.01 -16.67
CA TYR A 480 25.90 4.81 -17.11
C TYR A 480 25.16 3.99 -18.15
N GLY A 481 23.86 4.27 -18.41
CA GLY A 481 23.07 3.64 -19.45
C GLY A 481 22.70 2.17 -19.15
N PHE A 482 22.65 1.80 -17.87
CA PHE A 482 22.23 0.47 -17.46
C PHE A 482 20.71 0.31 -17.60
N ASP A 483 20.28 -0.88 -17.94
CA ASP A 483 18.87 -1.23 -18.06
C ASP A 483 18.27 -1.65 -16.70
N CYS A 484 16.96 -1.87 -16.65
CA CYS A 484 16.25 -2.23 -15.42
C CYS A 484 16.71 -3.58 -14.85
N GLU A 485 17.15 -4.50 -15.70
CA GLU A 485 17.67 -5.80 -15.26
C GLU A 485 19.01 -5.64 -14.54
N ASP A 486 19.93 -4.87 -15.13
CA ASP A 486 21.22 -4.54 -14.49
C ASP A 486 21.01 -3.87 -13.12
N ILE A 487 20.07 -2.90 -13.05
CA ILE A 487 19.75 -2.19 -11.81
C ILE A 487 19.26 -3.15 -10.73
N ILE A 488 18.29 -4.01 -11.05
CA ILE A 488 17.71 -4.95 -10.10
C ILE A 488 18.76 -5.97 -9.63
N ARG A 489 19.53 -6.54 -10.55
CA ARG A 489 20.56 -7.52 -10.23
C ARG A 489 21.70 -6.95 -9.40
N PHE A 490 21.98 -5.65 -9.55
CA PHE A 490 22.98 -4.96 -8.73
C PHE A 490 22.54 -4.85 -7.27
N TYR A 491 21.29 -4.45 -7.00
CA TYR A 491 20.81 -4.27 -5.63
C TYR A 491 20.34 -5.57 -4.96
N PHE A 492 19.95 -6.58 -5.73
CA PHE A 492 19.42 -7.84 -5.20
C PHE A 492 20.32 -9.00 -5.61
N THR A 493 21.29 -9.30 -4.75
CA THR A 493 22.36 -10.27 -5.01
C THR A 493 21.83 -11.65 -5.43
N GLY A 494 22.16 -12.09 -6.65
CA GLY A 494 21.76 -13.39 -7.18
C GLY A 494 20.26 -13.52 -7.50
N ALA A 495 19.49 -12.42 -7.43
CA ALA A 495 18.13 -12.37 -7.94
C ALA A 495 18.09 -12.12 -9.45
N TYR A 496 16.94 -12.32 -10.06
CA TYR A 496 16.70 -12.13 -11.50
C TYR A 496 15.24 -11.71 -11.73
N ILE A 497 14.94 -11.23 -12.93
CA ILE A 497 13.59 -10.85 -13.36
C ILE A 497 12.98 -12.02 -14.14
N ALA A 498 11.76 -12.45 -13.75
CA ALA A 498 10.96 -13.40 -14.52
C ALA A 498 9.45 -13.21 -14.26
#